data_1055026dd929f648236b6f9fdc2a194e
#
_entry.id   1055026dd929f648236b6f9fdc2a194e
#
_cell.length_a   1.000
_cell.length_b   1.000
_cell.length_c   1.000
_cell.angle_alpha   90.00
_cell.angle_beta   90.00
_cell.angle_gamma   90.00
#
_symmetry.space_group_name_H-M   'P 1'
#
loop_
_entity.id
_entity.type
_entity.pdbx_description
1 polymer ?
#
loop_
_entity_poly.entity_id
_entity_poly.type
_entity_poly.pdbx_seq_one_letter_code
_entity_poly.pdbx_strand_id
1 'polypeptide(L)'
;MKNGRIVRNIALIVASAFVCAGCRLAAAEPPPGLLKKIAERETKNAIARDDYTYRQSITIQEFNQQGAVTGQYHEVVDVTFSPTRGRYEQIVEAPKDTLTRIKLTPEDFNDIRNIDPFLLTSDKVWMYEGEYKGEQTMDGQLCFVEYVRPKQILSGERFFEGTLWVRESDFGVVRSEGQAVPQIDTLREQNLFPHFTTIRREVDGKWLFPVETYADDTLYFRDWPQRIRVVIRYMNYKRFGAESTITFGPAQEAPQTTPAPPKK
;
A
#
# COMPACT_ATOMS: atom_id res chain seq x y z
N MET A 1 -72.01 -38.20 51.02
CA MET A 1 -72.48 -38.09 49.60
C MET A 1 -71.83 -36.89 48.92
N LYS A 2 -71.02 -37.06 47.96
CA LYS A 2 -70.79 -36.34 46.73
C LYS A 2 -69.38 -36.66 46.22
N ASN A 3 -69.40 -37.42 45.13
CA ASN A 3 -68.20 -37.80 44.35
C ASN A 3 -67.61 -36.58 43.61
N GLY A 4 -66.35 -36.34 43.73
CA GLY A 4 -65.58 -35.36 42.93
C GLY A 4 -64.58 -36.07 42.07
N ARG A 5 -64.79 -36.16 40.76
CA ARG A 5 -63.93 -36.71 39.74
C ARG A 5 -62.75 -35.78 39.55
N ILE A 6 -61.52 -36.33 39.74
CA ILE A 6 -60.28 -35.66 39.36
C ILE A 6 -60.05 -35.94 37.87
N VAL A 7 -60.09 -34.91 37.06
CA VAL A 7 -59.69 -34.96 35.64
C VAL A 7 -58.19 -34.63 35.56
N ARG A 8 -57.37 -35.64 35.20
CA ARG A 8 -55.94 -35.44 34.94
C ARG A 8 -55.75 -34.96 33.51
N ASN A 9 -55.38 -33.69 33.33
CA ASN A 9 -54.93 -33.18 32.08
C ASN A 9 -53.51 -33.62 31.84
N ILE A 10 -53.30 -34.46 30.83
CA ILE A 10 -51.96 -34.82 30.29
C ILE A 10 -51.62 -33.78 29.27
N ALA A 11 -50.71 -32.89 29.61
CA ALA A 11 -50.12 -31.94 28.64
C ALA A 11 -49.04 -32.67 27.83
N LEU A 12 -49.32 -32.87 26.56
CA LEU A 12 -48.36 -33.41 25.59
C LEU A 12 -47.37 -32.31 25.21
N ILE A 13 -46.12 -32.35 25.70
CA ILE A 13 -45.04 -31.47 25.31
C ILE A 13 -44.45 -32.03 24.01
N VAL A 14 -44.77 -31.43 22.87
CA VAL A 14 -44.11 -31.69 21.58
C VAL A 14 -42.78 -30.89 21.57
N ALA A 15 -41.67 -31.55 21.82
CA ALA A 15 -40.37 -30.97 21.68
C ALA A 15 -40.03 -30.91 20.18
N SER A 16 -40.19 -29.74 19.56
CA SER A 16 -39.68 -29.47 18.23
C SER A 16 -38.14 -29.32 18.29
N ALA A 17 -37.42 -30.37 17.89
CA ALA A 17 -35.99 -30.30 17.66
C ALA A 17 -35.73 -29.45 16.40
N PHE A 18 -35.37 -28.18 16.59
CA PHE A 18 -34.89 -27.30 15.52
C PHE A 18 -33.45 -27.73 15.19
N VAL A 19 -33.31 -28.59 14.16
CA VAL A 19 -32.03 -28.91 13.58
C VAL A 19 -31.54 -27.66 12.81
N CYS A 20 -30.77 -26.82 13.50
CA CYS A 20 -29.96 -25.81 12.81
C CYS A 20 -28.94 -26.53 11.92
N ALA A 21 -29.30 -26.80 10.68
CA ALA A 21 -28.34 -27.11 9.63
C ALA A 21 -27.45 -25.88 9.46
N GLY A 22 -26.33 -25.85 10.18
CA GLY A 22 -25.28 -24.88 9.97
C GLY A 22 -24.76 -25.03 8.55
N CYS A 23 -25.27 -24.22 7.62
CA CYS A 23 -24.59 -24.01 6.36
C CYS A 23 -23.20 -23.47 6.68
N ARG A 24 -22.23 -24.36 6.83
CA ARG A 24 -20.82 -23.98 6.63
C ARG A 24 -20.77 -23.56 5.17
N LEU A 25 -20.75 -22.25 4.90
CA LEU A 25 -20.23 -21.77 3.64
C LEU A 25 -18.82 -22.36 3.54
N ALA A 26 -18.66 -23.38 2.69
CA ALA A 26 -17.35 -23.83 2.32
C ALA A 26 -16.66 -22.58 1.74
N ALA A 27 -15.56 -22.16 2.35
CA ALA A 27 -14.74 -21.12 1.76
C ALA A 27 -14.41 -21.60 0.35
N ALA A 28 -14.72 -20.78 -0.66
CA ALA A 28 -14.41 -21.12 -2.03
C ALA A 28 -12.92 -21.43 -2.11
N GLU A 29 -12.56 -22.52 -2.80
CA GLU A 29 -11.15 -22.85 -3.00
C GLU A 29 -10.49 -21.77 -3.88
N PRO A 30 -9.25 -21.38 -3.58
CA PRO A 30 -8.55 -20.41 -4.40
C PRO A 30 -8.42 -20.90 -5.85
N PRO A 31 -8.50 -20.01 -6.83
CA PRO A 31 -8.18 -20.38 -8.20
C PRO A 31 -6.78 -21.00 -8.27
N PRO A 32 -6.59 -22.13 -9.00
CA PRO A 32 -5.28 -22.76 -9.11
C PRO A 32 -4.21 -21.78 -9.57
N GLY A 33 -3.12 -21.67 -8.81
CA GLY A 33 -2.00 -20.79 -9.12
C GLY A 33 -2.33 -19.30 -9.00
N LEU A 34 -3.23 -18.90 -8.10
CA LEU A 34 -3.66 -17.51 -7.91
C LEU A 34 -2.47 -16.54 -7.78
N LEU A 35 -1.51 -16.82 -6.89
CA LEU A 35 -0.35 -15.96 -6.68
C LEU A 35 0.48 -15.76 -7.97
N LYS A 36 0.62 -16.80 -8.78
CA LYS A 36 1.30 -16.71 -10.06
C LYS A 36 0.54 -15.83 -11.07
N LYS A 37 -0.79 -15.96 -11.14
CA LYS A 37 -1.63 -15.16 -12.04
C LYS A 37 -1.60 -13.67 -11.64
N ILE A 38 -1.62 -13.38 -10.33
CA ILE A 38 -1.40 -12.04 -9.80
C ILE A 38 -0.06 -11.50 -10.29
N ALA A 39 1.02 -12.27 -10.10
CA ALA A 39 2.37 -11.85 -10.46
C ALA A 39 2.54 -11.59 -11.97
N GLU A 40 1.93 -12.41 -12.81
CA GLU A 40 1.92 -12.23 -14.27
C GLU A 40 1.19 -10.92 -14.65
N ARG A 41 0.07 -10.60 -13.99
CA ARG A 41 -0.68 -9.37 -14.23
C ARG A 41 0.09 -8.15 -13.73
N GLU A 42 0.65 -8.23 -12.53
CA GLU A 42 1.45 -7.15 -11.94
C GLU A 42 2.74 -6.88 -12.72
N THR A 43 3.36 -7.90 -13.32
CA THR A 43 4.49 -7.71 -14.24
C THR A 43 4.09 -6.87 -15.46
N LYS A 44 2.91 -7.13 -16.02
CA LYS A 44 2.39 -6.33 -17.15
C LYS A 44 2.09 -4.89 -16.73
N ASN A 45 1.55 -4.69 -15.52
CA ASN A 45 1.32 -3.35 -14.95
C ASN A 45 2.66 -2.61 -14.73
N ALA A 46 3.69 -3.28 -14.21
CA ALA A 46 5.01 -2.70 -14.00
C ALA A 46 5.64 -2.23 -15.31
N ILE A 47 5.66 -3.10 -16.32
CA ILE A 47 6.19 -2.76 -17.67
C ILE A 47 5.42 -1.59 -18.28
N ALA A 48 4.09 -1.62 -18.18
CA ALA A 48 3.28 -0.53 -18.73
C ALA A 48 3.51 0.79 -18.00
N ARG A 49 3.72 0.77 -16.67
CA ARG A 49 3.95 1.98 -15.88
C ARG A 49 5.21 2.72 -16.31
N ASP A 50 6.21 2.02 -16.78
CA ASP A 50 7.47 2.61 -17.26
C ASP A 50 7.28 3.47 -18.52
N ASP A 51 6.14 3.30 -19.24
CA ASP A 51 5.72 4.17 -20.35
C ASP A 51 4.98 5.45 -19.92
N TYR A 52 4.79 5.68 -18.62
CA TYR A 52 4.01 6.82 -18.12
C TYR A 52 4.86 7.78 -17.29
N THR A 53 4.49 9.05 -17.34
CA THR A 53 4.82 10.03 -16.31
C THR A 53 3.63 10.21 -15.39
N TYR A 54 3.89 10.62 -14.16
CA TYR A 54 2.84 11.01 -13.23
C TYR A 54 3.37 11.99 -12.19
N ARG A 55 2.45 12.72 -11.55
CA ARG A 55 2.75 13.56 -10.41
C ARG A 55 2.48 12.80 -9.13
N GLN A 56 3.44 12.82 -8.20
CA GLN A 56 3.29 12.28 -6.85
C GLN A 56 3.31 13.43 -5.86
N SER A 57 2.30 13.49 -4.98
CA SER A 57 2.24 14.42 -3.86
C SER A 57 2.29 13.62 -2.58
N ILE A 58 3.26 13.89 -1.73
CA ILE A 58 3.50 13.22 -0.44
C ILE A 58 3.20 14.21 0.67
N THR A 59 2.39 13.82 1.63
CA THR A 59 2.14 14.59 2.86
C THR A 59 2.25 13.67 4.06
N ILE A 60 3.13 13.99 5.01
CA ILE A 60 3.31 13.26 6.27
C ILE A 60 3.08 14.26 7.40
N GLN A 61 2.16 13.95 8.30
CA GLN A 61 1.80 14.80 9.44
C GLN A 61 2.03 14.06 10.74
N GLU A 62 2.59 14.74 11.72
CA GLU A 62 2.66 14.29 13.10
C GLU A 62 1.61 15.02 13.95
N PHE A 63 1.05 14.29 14.95
CA PHE A 63 -0.03 14.81 15.80
C PHE A 63 0.37 14.77 17.26
N ASN A 64 -0.13 15.75 18.03
CA ASN A 64 -0.07 15.71 19.49
C ASN A 64 -1.19 14.82 20.07
N GLN A 65 -1.19 14.64 21.38
CA GLN A 65 -2.19 13.85 22.10
C GLN A 65 -3.62 14.41 21.97
N GLN A 66 -3.77 15.69 21.67
CA GLN A 66 -5.05 16.37 21.46
C GLN A 66 -5.55 16.24 20.00
N GLY A 67 -4.77 15.58 19.13
CA GLY A 67 -5.12 15.38 17.72
C GLY A 67 -4.84 16.59 16.82
N ALA A 68 -4.11 17.60 17.31
CA ALA A 68 -3.68 18.71 16.48
C ALA A 68 -2.38 18.36 15.73
N VAL A 69 -2.26 18.80 14.47
CA VAL A 69 -1.03 18.70 13.69
C VAL A 69 0.06 19.55 14.32
N THR A 70 1.21 18.97 14.61
CA THR A 70 2.37 19.65 15.22
C THR A 70 3.54 19.82 14.26
N GLY A 71 3.57 19.06 13.19
CA GLY A 71 4.56 19.14 12.14
C GLY A 71 4.11 18.45 10.87
N GLN A 72 4.72 18.84 9.77
CA GLN A 72 4.39 18.29 8.44
C GLN A 72 5.60 18.28 7.53
N TYR A 73 5.74 17.19 6.81
CA TYR A 73 6.51 17.09 5.57
C TYR A 73 5.56 17.15 4.39
N HIS A 74 5.93 17.88 3.35
CA HIS A 74 5.21 17.91 2.09
C HIS A 74 6.19 17.99 0.92
N GLU A 75 5.93 17.18 -0.12
CA GLU A 75 6.71 17.20 -1.35
C GLU A 75 5.82 16.85 -2.54
N VAL A 76 6.04 17.53 -3.65
CA VAL A 76 5.43 17.20 -4.93
C VAL A 76 6.53 16.98 -5.96
N VAL A 77 6.49 15.82 -6.61
CA VAL A 77 7.45 15.45 -7.65
C VAL A 77 6.73 15.02 -8.92
N ASP A 78 7.34 15.33 -10.07
CA ASP A 78 6.99 14.71 -11.34
C ASP A 78 7.91 13.50 -11.54
N VAL A 79 7.28 12.32 -11.67
CA VAL A 79 7.96 11.04 -11.80
C VAL A 79 7.98 10.62 -13.27
N THR A 80 9.16 10.24 -13.73
CA THR A 80 9.40 9.74 -15.08
C THR A 80 10.23 8.46 -15.01
N PHE A 81 10.08 7.58 -15.97
CA PHE A 81 10.94 6.41 -16.12
C PHE A 81 11.82 6.54 -17.35
N SER A 82 13.08 6.17 -17.19
CA SER A 82 14.06 6.17 -18.28
C SER A 82 14.63 4.77 -18.44
N PRO A 83 14.75 4.23 -19.65
CA PRO A 83 15.34 2.91 -19.89
C PRO A 83 16.78 2.78 -19.36
N THR A 84 17.51 3.90 -19.26
CA THR A 84 18.93 3.92 -18.85
C THR A 84 19.14 4.33 -17.39
N ARG A 85 18.19 5.10 -16.81
CA ARG A 85 18.34 5.68 -15.46
C ARG A 85 17.32 5.16 -14.47
N GLY A 86 16.34 4.35 -14.92
CA GLY A 86 15.23 3.91 -14.09
C GLY A 86 14.28 5.06 -13.72
N ARG A 87 13.76 5.03 -12.50
CA ARG A 87 12.91 6.08 -11.94
C ARG A 87 13.68 7.37 -11.75
N TYR A 88 13.15 8.48 -12.28
CA TYR A 88 13.66 9.83 -12.11
C TYR A 88 12.57 10.71 -11.51
N GLU A 89 12.93 11.56 -10.56
CA GLU A 89 12.03 12.48 -9.87
C GLU A 89 12.50 13.91 -10.07
N GLN A 90 11.58 14.78 -10.51
CA GLN A 90 11.79 16.22 -10.59
C GLN A 90 10.94 16.88 -9.52
N ILE A 91 11.58 17.58 -8.59
CA ILE A 91 10.88 18.32 -7.53
C ILE A 91 10.11 19.47 -8.16
N VAL A 92 8.81 19.53 -7.86
CA VAL A 92 7.89 20.61 -8.25
C VAL A 92 7.67 21.54 -7.07
N GLU A 93 7.50 20.96 -5.87
CA GLU A 93 7.27 21.70 -4.64
C GLU A 93 7.88 20.91 -3.48
N ALA A 94 8.62 21.59 -2.61
CA ALA A 94 9.19 21.03 -1.39
C ALA A 94 9.35 22.16 -0.36
N PRO A 95 8.28 22.53 0.35
CA PRO A 95 8.37 23.49 1.44
C PRO A 95 9.24 22.96 2.58
N LYS A 96 9.69 23.86 3.44
CA LYS A 96 10.52 23.48 4.59
C LYS A 96 9.77 22.47 5.46
N ASP A 97 10.42 21.35 5.75
CA ASP A 97 9.97 20.36 6.70
C ASP A 97 9.82 20.98 8.12
N THR A 98 8.70 20.68 8.76
CA THR A 98 8.36 21.16 10.11
C THR A 98 8.13 20.00 11.10
N LEU A 99 8.41 18.76 10.71
CA LEU A 99 8.40 17.61 11.61
C LEU A 99 9.41 17.85 12.74
N THR A 100 9.02 17.51 13.96
CA THR A 100 9.84 17.74 15.16
C THR A 100 10.11 16.47 15.94
N ARG A 101 9.20 15.49 15.86
CA ARG A 101 9.26 14.24 16.60
C ARG A 101 9.65 13.05 15.71
N ILE A 102 9.31 13.13 14.43
CA ILE A 102 9.68 12.14 13.42
C ILE A 102 10.79 12.73 12.55
N LYS A 103 11.78 11.92 12.28
CA LYS A 103 12.83 12.24 11.32
C LYS A 103 12.73 11.24 10.16
N LEU A 104 12.46 11.76 8.98
CA LEU A 104 12.42 10.92 7.78
C LEU A 104 13.83 10.44 7.41
N THR A 105 13.94 9.17 7.09
CA THR A 105 15.18 8.47 6.76
C THR A 105 15.20 8.07 5.28
N PRO A 106 16.34 7.66 4.73
CA PRO A 106 16.40 7.10 3.38
C PRO A 106 15.49 5.86 3.20
N GLU A 107 15.28 5.07 4.27
CA GLU A 107 14.42 3.90 4.28
C GLU A 107 12.95 4.29 4.10
N ASP A 108 12.48 5.38 4.76
CA ASP A 108 11.12 5.90 4.58
C ASP A 108 10.86 6.28 3.13
N PHE A 109 11.81 6.98 2.50
CA PHE A 109 11.69 7.34 1.08
C PHE A 109 11.79 6.12 0.16
N ASN A 110 12.57 5.10 0.52
CA ASN A 110 12.61 3.84 -0.22
C ASN A 110 11.25 3.11 -0.15
N ASP A 111 10.61 3.07 1.02
CA ASP A 111 9.32 2.45 1.20
C ASP A 111 8.23 3.20 0.40
N ILE A 112 8.20 4.53 0.46
CA ILE A 112 7.29 5.37 -0.34
C ILE A 112 7.43 5.09 -1.85
N ARG A 113 8.64 4.81 -2.33
CA ARG A 113 8.90 4.56 -3.75
C ARG A 113 8.59 3.13 -4.18
N ASN A 114 8.84 2.15 -3.33
CA ASN A 114 8.91 0.74 -3.71
C ASN A 114 7.96 -0.18 -2.95
N ILE A 115 7.59 0.15 -1.69
CA ILE A 115 6.75 -0.70 -0.85
C ILE A 115 5.30 -0.22 -0.86
N ASP A 116 5.05 1.06 -0.71
CA ASP A 116 3.70 1.61 -0.72
C ASP A 116 2.95 1.33 -2.04
N PRO A 117 3.57 1.54 -3.24
CA PRO A 117 2.96 1.15 -4.51
C PRO A 117 3.22 -0.32 -4.88
N PHE A 118 3.44 -1.20 -3.92
CA PHE A 118 3.88 -2.59 -4.07
C PHE A 118 3.30 -3.30 -5.31
N LEU A 119 4.19 -3.95 -6.07
CA LEU A 119 3.87 -4.79 -7.21
C LEU A 119 4.49 -6.17 -7.00
N LEU A 120 3.64 -7.20 -6.88
CA LEU A 120 4.06 -8.59 -6.78
C LEU A 120 4.37 -9.13 -8.17
N THR A 121 5.51 -8.80 -8.72
CA THR A 121 5.92 -9.20 -10.07
C THR A 121 6.48 -10.63 -10.13
N SER A 122 6.53 -11.21 -11.34
CA SER A 122 6.95 -12.60 -11.58
C SER A 122 8.39 -12.87 -11.17
N ASP A 123 9.24 -11.87 -11.17
CA ASP A 123 10.63 -11.95 -10.70
C ASP A 123 10.74 -11.91 -9.17
N LYS A 124 9.70 -11.44 -8.46
CA LYS A 124 9.66 -11.33 -6.99
C LYS A 124 8.78 -12.37 -6.31
N VAL A 125 7.80 -12.95 -7.00
CA VAL A 125 6.79 -13.83 -6.41
C VAL A 125 7.37 -15.05 -5.69
N TRP A 126 8.53 -15.53 -6.09
CA TRP A 126 9.22 -16.66 -5.44
C TRP A 126 9.68 -16.34 -4.02
N MET A 127 9.88 -15.06 -3.68
CA MET A 127 10.24 -14.59 -2.34
C MET A 127 9.04 -14.55 -1.39
N TYR A 128 7.83 -14.67 -1.90
CA TYR A 128 6.60 -14.53 -1.14
C TYR A 128 5.86 -15.86 -0.98
N GLU A 129 5.13 -15.99 0.09
CA GLU A 129 4.07 -16.96 0.26
C GLU A 129 2.73 -16.24 0.36
N GLY A 130 1.68 -16.89 -0.12
CA GLY A 130 0.33 -16.37 -0.12
C GLY A 130 -0.60 -17.27 0.68
N GLU A 131 -1.60 -16.68 1.31
CA GLU A 131 -2.69 -17.34 2.00
C GLU A 131 -4.03 -16.78 1.52
N TYR A 132 -4.81 -17.62 0.87
CA TYR A 132 -6.13 -17.24 0.41
C TYR A 132 -7.09 -17.02 1.57
N LYS A 133 -7.74 -15.86 1.60
CA LYS A 133 -8.68 -15.45 2.66
C LYS A 133 -10.14 -15.45 2.22
N GLY A 134 -10.44 -15.87 0.98
CA GLY A 134 -11.78 -15.89 0.41
C GLY A 134 -12.03 -14.81 -0.63
N GLU A 135 -13.28 -14.42 -0.78
CA GLU A 135 -13.74 -13.44 -1.76
C GLU A 135 -14.42 -12.27 -1.07
N GLN A 136 -14.29 -11.08 -1.67
CA GLN A 136 -14.95 -9.87 -1.21
C GLN A 136 -15.34 -8.98 -2.38
N THR A 137 -16.52 -8.38 -2.34
CA THR A 137 -16.90 -7.35 -3.33
C THR A 137 -16.31 -6.00 -2.92
N MET A 138 -15.52 -5.41 -3.81
CA MET A 138 -14.91 -4.09 -3.66
C MET A 138 -15.36 -3.18 -4.80
N ASP A 139 -15.98 -2.04 -4.47
CA ASP A 139 -16.50 -1.08 -5.47
C ASP A 139 -17.36 -1.75 -6.57
N GLY A 140 -18.17 -2.75 -6.19
CA GLY A 140 -19.03 -3.51 -7.11
C GLY A 140 -18.32 -4.59 -7.94
N GLN A 141 -17.03 -4.83 -7.72
CA GLN A 141 -16.25 -5.87 -8.39
C GLN A 141 -15.93 -7.00 -7.42
N LEU A 142 -16.10 -8.25 -7.86
CA LEU A 142 -15.70 -9.41 -7.08
C LEU A 142 -14.17 -9.52 -7.09
N CYS A 143 -13.60 -9.68 -5.90
CA CYS A 143 -12.16 -9.78 -5.69
C CYS A 143 -11.83 -11.01 -4.86
N PHE A 144 -10.79 -11.72 -5.26
CA PHE A 144 -10.09 -12.65 -4.39
C PHE A 144 -9.31 -11.86 -3.33
N VAL A 145 -9.29 -12.36 -2.10
CA VAL A 145 -8.54 -11.77 -0.99
C VAL A 145 -7.36 -12.67 -0.69
N GLU A 146 -6.16 -12.17 -0.91
CA GLU A 146 -4.90 -12.91 -0.74
C GLU A 146 -4.01 -12.18 0.26
N TYR A 147 -3.63 -12.83 1.35
CA TYR A 147 -2.61 -12.32 2.25
C TYR A 147 -1.25 -12.78 1.78
N VAL A 148 -0.31 -11.86 1.65
CA VAL A 148 1.06 -12.15 1.20
C VAL A 148 2.07 -11.71 2.24
N ARG A 149 3.14 -12.50 2.39
CA ARG A 149 4.27 -12.17 3.24
C ARG A 149 5.57 -12.71 2.66
N PRO A 150 6.72 -12.10 2.96
CA PRO A 150 8.00 -12.64 2.54
C PRO A 150 8.25 -13.99 3.24
N LYS A 151 8.74 -14.98 2.50
CA LYS A 151 9.15 -16.30 3.06
C LYS A 151 10.34 -16.17 4.00
N GLN A 152 11.18 -15.18 3.74
CA GLN A 152 12.38 -14.88 4.51
C GLN A 152 12.69 -13.40 4.41
N ILE A 153 13.05 -12.80 5.53
CA ILE A 153 13.60 -11.43 5.55
C ILE A 153 15.09 -11.51 5.26
N LEU A 154 15.49 -10.91 4.15
CA LEU A 154 16.88 -10.80 3.75
C LEU A 154 17.50 -9.54 4.37
N SER A 155 18.75 -9.63 4.81
CA SER A 155 19.45 -8.50 5.44
C SER A 155 19.59 -7.33 4.45
N GLY A 156 19.15 -6.14 4.87
CA GLY A 156 19.20 -4.92 4.05
C GLY A 156 18.09 -4.80 3.01
N GLU A 157 17.18 -5.77 2.93
CA GLU A 157 16.05 -5.74 2.01
C GLU A 157 14.76 -5.32 2.74
N ARG A 158 13.89 -4.63 1.98
CA ARG A 158 12.55 -4.21 2.42
C ARG A 158 11.49 -4.98 1.63
N PHE A 159 10.47 -5.44 2.32
CA PHE A 159 9.38 -6.22 1.75
C PHE A 159 8.03 -5.64 2.14
N PHE A 160 7.01 -5.97 1.37
CA PHE A 160 5.61 -5.75 1.74
C PHE A 160 5.07 -6.99 2.47
N GLU A 161 4.30 -6.77 3.52
CA GLU A 161 3.49 -7.80 4.16
C GLU A 161 2.07 -7.27 4.35
N GLY A 162 1.07 -8.01 3.83
CA GLY A 162 -0.32 -7.54 3.92
C GLY A 162 -1.29 -8.26 3.01
N THR A 163 -2.46 -7.69 2.87
CA THR A 163 -3.58 -8.24 2.11
C THR A 163 -3.72 -7.53 0.76
N LEU A 164 -3.97 -8.32 -0.28
CA LEU A 164 -4.25 -7.88 -1.63
C LEU A 164 -5.70 -8.21 -1.98
N TRP A 165 -6.43 -7.24 -2.53
CA TRP A 165 -7.72 -7.44 -3.18
C TRP A 165 -7.49 -7.50 -4.68
N VAL A 166 -7.74 -8.66 -5.24
CA VAL A 166 -7.37 -9.04 -6.59
C VAL A 166 -8.63 -9.23 -7.41
N ARG A 167 -8.87 -8.37 -8.38
CA ARG A 167 -10.04 -8.44 -9.24
C ARG A 167 -10.10 -9.80 -9.96
N GLU A 168 -11.24 -10.49 -9.86
CA GLU A 168 -11.42 -11.83 -10.40
C GLU A 168 -11.22 -11.87 -11.91
N SER A 169 -11.74 -10.87 -12.63
CA SER A 169 -11.82 -10.88 -14.10
C SER A 169 -10.45 -10.88 -14.80
N ASP A 170 -9.39 -10.33 -14.16
CA ASP A 170 -8.09 -10.15 -14.81
C ASP A 170 -6.88 -10.30 -13.86
N PHE A 171 -7.12 -10.70 -12.62
CA PHE A 171 -6.11 -10.87 -11.56
C PHE A 171 -5.34 -9.58 -11.22
N GLY A 172 -5.90 -8.43 -11.53
CA GLY A 172 -5.32 -7.13 -11.20
C GLY A 172 -5.55 -6.77 -9.74
N VAL A 173 -4.52 -6.30 -9.05
CA VAL A 173 -4.64 -5.80 -7.67
C VAL A 173 -5.29 -4.43 -7.68
N VAL A 174 -6.47 -4.29 -7.07
CA VAL A 174 -7.22 -3.03 -6.96
C VAL A 174 -6.98 -2.31 -5.64
N ARG A 175 -6.58 -3.05 -4.61
CA ARG A 175 -6.23 -2.53 -3.28
C ARG A 175 -5.16 -3.41 -2.66
N SER A 176 -4.23 -2.79 -1.94
CA SER A 176 -3.33 -3.47 -0.99
C SER A 176 -3.43 -2.79 0.37
N GLU A 177 -3.32 -3.57 1.46
CA GLU A 177 -3.32 -3.07 2.82
C GLU A 177 -2.31 -3.85 3.64
N GLY A 178 -1.36 -3.16 4.24
CA GLY A 178 -0.28 -3.81 4.98
C GLY A 178 0.79 -2.83 5.43
N GLN A 179 2.00 -3.32 5.54
CA GLN A 179 3.13 -2.55 6.02
C GLN A 179 4.44 -2.95 5.34
N ALA A 180 5.43 -2.10 5.44
CA ALA A 180 6.80 -2.44 5.10
C ALA A 180 7.46 -3.26 6.24
N VAL A 181 8.17 -4.32 5.88
CA VAL A 181 8.90 -5.19 6.82
C VAL A 181 10.34 -5.39 6.38
N PRO A 182 11.27 -5.63 7.34
CA PRO A 182 11.09 -5.60 8.79
C PRO A 182 10.97 -4.16 9.32
N GLN A 183 10.35 -4.01 10.48
CA GLN A 183 10.52 -2.79 11.28
C GLN A 183 12.00 -2.68 11.69
N ILE A 184 12.55 -1.47 11.72
CA ILE A 184 13.91 -1.23 12.20
C ILE A 184 13.81 -0.92 13.70
N ASP A 185 14.09 -1.90 14.52
CA ASP A 185 14.02 -1.78 15.98
C ASP A 185 15.23 -2.47 16.63
N THR A 186 16.33 -1.72 16.67
CA THR A 186 17.58 -2.15 17.28
C THR A 186 17.88 -1.32 18.53
N LEU A 187 18.81 -1.75 19.37
CA LEU A 187 19.20 -0.98 20.57
C LEU A 187 19.74 0.43 20.24
N ARG A 188 20.22 0.65 19.01
CA ARG A 188 20.84 1.92 18.58
C ARG A 188 19.89 2.78 17.75
N GLU A 189 18.95 2.15 17.06
CA GLU A 189 18.11 2.80 16.08
C GLU A 189 16.71 2.21 16.12
N GLN A 190 15.71 3.08 15.99
CA GLN A 190 14.32 2.68 15.89
C GLN A 190 13.68 3.49 14.76
N ASN A 191 13.28 2.80 13.70
CA ASN A 191 12.49 3.34 12.60
C ASN A 191 11.30 2.41 12.35
N LEU A 192 10.11 2.91 12.65
CA LEU A 192 8.84 2.18 12.57
C LEU A 192 8.05 2.69 11.38
N PHE A 193 7.38 1.79 10.69
CA PHE A 193 6.61 2.08 9.50
C PHE A 193 5.12 1.83 9.77
N PRO A 194 4.23 2.72 9.30
CA PRO A 194 2.81 2.59 9.56
C PRO A 194 2.18 1.49 8.71
N HIS A 195 1.03 1.00 9.15
CA HIS A 195 0.10 0.29 8.28
C HIS A 195 -0.53 1.26 7.28
N PHE A 196 -0.52 0.89 6.02
CA PHE A 196 -1.06 1.72 4.95
C PHE A 196 -2.04 0.95 4.06
N THR A 197 -2.85 1.69 3.34
CA THR A 197 -3.70 1.19 2.26
C THR A 197 -3.33 1.90 0.97
N THR A 198 -3.11 1.16 -0.11
CA THR A 198 -2.94 1.71 -1.45
C THR A 198 -4.12 1.31 -2.33
N ILE A 199 -4.76 2.30 -2.92
CA ILE A 199 -5.86 2.15 -3.88
C ILE A 199 -5.33 2.31 -5.29
N ARG A 200 -5.77 1.43 -6.19
CA ARG A 200 -5.44 1.50 -7.61
C ARG A 200 -6.69 1.68 -8.45
N ARG A 201 -6.55 2.38 -9.57
CA ARG A 201 -7.61 2.61 -10.54
C ARG A 201 -7.09 2.37 -11.95
N GLU A 202 -8.02 2.16 -12.85
CA GLU A 202 -7.68 2.01 -14.26
C GLU A 202 -7.20 3.33 -14.85
N VAL A 203 -6.06 3.24 -15.52
CA VAL A 203 -5.51 4.27 -16.38
C VAL A 203 -5.59 3.76 -17.81
N ASP A 204 -6.08 4.61 -18.73
CA ASP A 204 -6.34 4.30 -20.15
C ASP A 204 -7.23 3.04 -20.35
N GLY A 205 -8.17 2.80 -19.38
CA GLY A 205 -9.11 1.68 -19.42
C GLY A 205 -8.47 0.29 -19.37
N LYS A 206 -7.22 0.19 -18.93
CA LYS A 206 -6.45 -1.08 -19.03
C LYS A 206 -5.52 -1.35 -17.84
N TRP A 207 -4.81 -0.36 -17.34
CA TRP A 207 -3.72 -0.55 -16.38
C TRP A 207 -4.15 -0.11 -14.99
N LEU A 208 -3.88 -0.94 -13.99
CA LEU A 208 -4.18 -0.61 -12.59
C LEU A 208 -2.96 0.06 -11.95
N PHE A 209 -3.00 1.39 -11.88
CA PHE A 209 -1.95 2.18 -11.22
C PHE A 209 -2.42 2.75 -9.88
N PRO A 210 -1.52 2.99 -8.92
CA PRO A 210 -1.87 3.61 -7.66
C PRO A 210 -2.43 5.01 -7.89
N VAL A 211 -3.47 5.37 -7.15
CA VAL A 211 -4.04 6.73 -7.13
C VAL A 211 -3.91 7.37 -5.77
N GLU A 212 -3.90 6.57 -4.71
CA GLU A 212 -3.71 7.04 -3.35
C GLU A 212 -3.08 5.95 -2.48
N THR A 213 -2.14 6.34 -1.63
CA THR A 213 -1.70 5.58 -0.46
C THR A 213 -2.03 6.39 0.78
N TYR A 214 -2.64 5.75 1.77
CA TYR A 214 -3.09 6.39 3.00
C TYR A 214 -2.70 5.55 4.22
N ALA A 215 -2.19 6.22 5.25
CA ALA A 215 -2.00 5.67 6.59
C ALA A 215 -2.46 6.69 7.64
N ASP A 216 -3.07 6.24 8.72
CA ASP A 216 -3.34 7.01 9.95
C ASP A 216 -3.09 6.04 11.11
N ASP A 217 -1.91 6.08 11.65
CA ASP A 217 -1.44 5.06 12.58
C ASP A 217 -0.70 5.71 13.77
N THR A 218 -0.53 4.91 14.83
CA THR A 218 0.27 5.30 16.00
C THR A 218 1.49 4.40 16.08
N LEU A 219 2.65 4.97 15.81
CA LEU A 219 3.93 4.29 15.94
C LEU A 219 4.36 4.28 17.41
N TYR A 220 4.59 3.08 17.96
CA TYR A 220 4.94 2.88 19.36
C TYR A 220 6.45 2.79 19.52
N PHE A 221 7.12 3.94 19.51
CA PHE A 221 8.54 4.02 19.86
C PHE A 221 8.75 3.65 21.34
N ARG A 222 9.96 3.22 21.71
CA ARG A 222 10.27 2.77 23.08
C ARG A 222 9.91 3.77 24.17
N ASP A 223 10.16 5.03 23.88
CA ASP A 223 10.01 6.09 24.88
C ASP A 223 8.66 6.85 24.74
N TRP A 224 7.98 6.73 23.60
CA TRP A 224 6.77 7.51 23.35
C TRP A 224 5.99 7.02 22.12
N PRO A 225 4.65 7.06 22.16
CA PRO A 225 3.84 6.85 20.97
C PRO A 225 3.78 8.11 20.12
N GLN A 226 3.77 7.95 18.79
CA GLN A 226 3.58 9.05 17.87
C GLN A 226 2.53 8.71 16.83
N ARG A 227 1.41 9.44 16.86
CA ARG A 227 0.42 9.35 15.80
C ARG A 227 0.90 10.12 14.57
N ILE A 228 0.80 9.47 13.43
CA ILE A 228 1.13 10.01 12.11
C ILE A 228 -0.01 9.80 11.13
N ARG A 229 -0.06 10.66 10.12
CA ARG A 229 -0.87 10.44 8.93
C ARG A 229 0.01 10.61 7.71
N VAL A 230 -0.07 9.64 6.81
CA VAL A 230 0.59 9.67 5.51
C VAL A 230 -0.47 9.69 4.44
N VAL A 231 -0.36 10.62 3.49
CA VAL A 231 -1.20 10.67 2.29
C VAL A 231 -0.29 10.85 1.10
N ILE A 232 -0.31 9.88 0.19
CA ILE A 232 0.41 9.97 -1.08
C ILE A 232 -0.63 9.92 -2.19
N ARG A 233 -0.62 10.92 -3.07
CA ARG A 233 -1.49 10.95 -4.24
C ARG A 233 -0.68 10.80 -5.50
N TYR A 234 -1.18 9.95 -6.40
CA TYR A 234 -0.59 9.69 -7.70
C TYR A 234 -1.58 10.18 -8.76
N MET A 235 -1.19 11.17 -9.53
CA MET A 235 -2.11 11.87 -10.43
C MET A 235 -1.46 12.25 -11.74
N ASN A 236 -2.28 12.68 -12.71
CA ASN A 236 -1.80 13.18 -14.00
C ASN A 236 -0.97 12.15 -14.78
N TYR A 237 -1.38 10.87 -14.72
CA TYR A 237 -0.76 9.86 -15.57
C TYR A 237 -0.83 10.24 -17.04
N LYS A 238 0.32 10.27 -17.70
CA LYS A 238 0.44 10.57 -19.14
C LYS A 238 1.39 9.56 -19.76
N ARG A 239 0.91 8.88 -20.78
CA ARG A 239 1.76 7.97 -21.55
C ARG A 239 2.69 8.77 -22.44
N PHE A 240 3.96 8.36 -22.54
CA PHE A 240 4.87 8.87 -23.55
C PHE A 240 4.36 8.44 -24.93
N GLY A 241 3.89 9.37 -25.71
CA GLY A 241 3.59 9.14 -27.12
C GLY A 241 4.89 9.11 -27.93
N ALA A 242 4.87 8.44 -29.07
CA ALA A 242 5.98 8.44 -30.02
C ALA A 242 6.34 9.85 -30.56
N GLU A 243 5.58 10.88 -30.18
CA GLU A 243 5.76 12.28 -30.61
C GLU A 243 6.22 13.24 -29.51
N SER A 244 6.43 12.77 -28.27
CA SER A 244 6.92 13.64 -27.19
C SER A 244 8.44 13.70 -27.21
N THR A 245 9.01 14.62 -27.97
CA THR A 245 10.40 15.03 -27.80
C THR A 245 10.52 15.83 -26.51
N ILE A 246 11.05 15.23 -25.44
CA ILE A 246 11.43 15.98 -24.24
C ILE A 246 12.69 16.77 -24.61
N THR A 247 12.52 18.06 -24.91
CA THR A 247 13.65 18.97 -25.04
C THR A 247 14.15 19.31 -23.64
N PHE A 248 15.24 18.70 -23.22
CA PHE A 248 15.96 19.17 -22.04
C PHE A 248 16.54 20.53 -22.39
N GLY A 249 16.11 21.58 -21.70
CA GLY A 249 16.77 22.88 -21.80
C GLY A 249 18.26 22.74 -21.48
N PRO A 250 19.12 23.64 -22.02
CA PRO A 250 20.56 23.57 -21.78
C PRO A 250 20.80 23.57 -20.27
N ALA A 251 21.66 22.65 -19.81
CA ALA A 251 22.11 22.60 -18.42
C ALA A 251 22.61 24.00 -18.06
N GLN A 252 22.01 24.59 -17.02
CA GLN A 252 22.49 25.86 -16.48
C GLN A 252 23.87 25.56 -15.86
N GLU A 253 24.93 25.95 -16.54
CA GLU A 253 26.28 25.85 -15.99
C GLU A 253 26.32 26.62 -14.66
N ALA A 254 26.78 25.96 -13.62
CA ALA A 254 27.03 26.59 -12.34
C ALA A 254 27.98 27.77 -12.54
N PRO A 255 27.75 28.94 -11.91
CA PRO A 255 28.61 30.10 -12.07
C PRO A 255 30.05 29.72 -11.68
N GLN A 256 30.96 29.87 -12.65
CA GLN A 256 32.40 29.71 -12.42
C GLN A 256 32.84 30.78 -11.43
N THR A 257 33.21 30.35 -10.23
CA THR A 257 33.91 31.21 -9.26
C THR A 257 35.29 31.53 -9.80
N THR A 258 35.48 32.76 -10.29
CA THR A 258 36.78 33.28 -10.64
C THR A 258 37.64 33.37 -9.39
N PRO A 259 38.86 32.82 -9.38
CA PRO A 259 39.75 32.97 -8.21
C PRO A 259 40.16 34.43 -8.03
N ALA A 260 40.06 34.90 -6.78
CA ALA A 260 40.50 36.24 -6.44
C ALA A 260 42.02 36.41 -6.67
N PRO A 261 42.50 37.58 -7.17
CA PRO A 261 43.92 37.82 -7.39
C PRO A 261 44.70 37.86 -6.06
N PRO A 262 45.98 37.44 -6.05
CA PRO A 262 46.78 37.44 -4.84
C PRO A 262 47.05 38.85 -4.34
N LYS A 263 46.86 39.09 -3.05
CA LYS A 263 47.22 40.33 -2.37
C LYS A 263 48.76 40.41 -2.35
N LYS A 264 49.26 41.54 -2.84
CA LYS A 264 50.66 41.97 -2.64
C LYS A 264 50.89 42.45 -1.20
#